data_93d62dee7be3fdb05bdb428f92293634
#
_entry.id   93d62dee7be3fdb05bdb428f92293634
#
_cell.length_a   1.000
_cell.length_b   1.000
_cell.length_c   1.000
_cell.angle_alpha   90.00
_cell.angle_beta   90.00
_cell.angle_gamma   90.00
#
_symmetry.space_group_name_H-M   'P 1'
#
loop_
_entity.id
_entity.type
_entity.pdbx_description
1 polymer ?
#
loop_
_entity_poly.entity_id
_entity_poly.type
_entity_poly.pdbx_seq_one_letter_code
_entity_poly.pdbx_strand_id
1 'polypeptide(L)' 'MRQLVTDWNLGDSGDDFYAALIAAHAGLTEEESRRFDLRLILLLVNHVGDDAVIQEALLRARHGLGK' A
#
# COMPACT_ATOMS: atom_id res chain seq x y z
N MET A 1 20.84 -6.72 -4.71
CA MET A 1 20.12 -5.66 -4.00
C MET A 1 18.68 -5.62 -4.45
N ARG A 2 17.75 -5.55 -3.49
CA ARG A 2 16.33 -5.50 -3.81
C ARG A 2 15.98 -4.14 -4.41
N GLN A 3 15.06 -4.15 -5.35
CA GLN A 3 14.56 -2.92 -5.96
C GLN A 3 13.05 -2.92 -5.90
N LEU A 4 12.47 -1.74 -5.93
CA LEU A 4 11.02 -1.62 -5.97
C LEU A 4 10.50 -2.22 -7.28
N VAL A 5 9.55 -3.15 -7.16
CA VAL A 5 8.87 -3.70 -8.34
C VAL A 5 7.77 -2.72 -8.74
N THR A 6 7.84 -2.19 -9.95
CA THR A 6 6.87 -1.20 -10.43
C THR A 6 5.93 -1.77 -11.48
N ASP A 7 6.23 -2.91 -12.04
CA ASP A 7 5.32 -3.62 -12.93
C ASP A 7 4.27 -4.35 -12.11
N TRP A 8 3.09 -4.55 -12.68
CA TRP A 8 2.02 -5.25 -12.00
C TRP A 8 2.47 -6.66 -11.63
N ASN A 9 2.44 -6.99 -10.38
CA ASN A 9 3.05 -8.19 -9.83
C ASN A 9 2.06 -9.17 -9.19
N LEU A 10 0.77 -8.84 -9.20
CA LEU A 10 -0.25 -9.71 -8.61
C LEU A 10 -0.93 -10.61 -9.65
N GLY A 11 -0.65 -10.39 -10.94
CA GLY A 11 -1.29 -11.15 -11.99
C GLY A 11 -2.82 -11.01 -11.91
N ASP A 12 -3.53 -12.14 -11.92
CA ASP A 12 -4.99 -12.14 -11.88
C ASP A 12 -5.54 -11.89 -10.48
N SER A 13 -4.69 -11.87 -9.45
CA SER A 13 -5.13 -11.67 -8.07
C SER A 13 -5.42 -10.21 -7.72
N GLY A 14 -5.12 -9.28 -8.63
CA GLY A 14 -5.29 -7.85 -8.36
C GLY A 14 -6.72 -7.44 -8.09
N ASP A 15 -7.67 -7.97 -8.85
CA ASP A 15 -9.09 -7.66 -8.65
C ASP A 15 -9.59 -8.20 -7.32
N ASP A 16 -9.14 -9.38 -6.94
CA ASP A 16 -9.50 -9.97 -5.65
C ASP A 16 -8.94 -9.15 -4.49
N PHE A 17 -7.70 -8.68 -4.62
CA PHE A 17 -7.10 -7.82 -3.62
C PHE A 17 -7.88 -6.51 -3.49
N TYR A 18 -8.22 -5.89 -4.61
CA TYR A 18 -8.93 -4.61 -4.59
C TYR A 18 -10.30 -4.76 -3.91
N ALA A 19 -11.02 -5.82 -4.25
CA ALA A 19 -12.31 -6.11 -3.63
C ALA A 19 -12.16 -6.35 -2.12
N ALA A 20 -11.13 -7.07 -1.71
CA ALA A 20 -10.85 -7.32 -0.29
C ALA A 20 -10.51 -6.02 0.44
N LEU A 21 -9.75 -5.13 -0.20
CA LEU A 21 -9.39 -3.85 0.39
C LEU A 21 -10.63 -2.99 0.64
N ILE A 22 -11.52 -2.91 -0.35
CA ILE A 22 -12.77 -2.16 -0.21
C ILE A 22 -13.64 -2.78 0.89
N ALA A 23 -13.76 -4.10 0.89
CA ALA A 23 -14.56 -4.79 1.90
C ALA A 23 -14.04 -4.57 3.31
N ALA A 24 -12.71 -4.49 3.46
CA ALA A 24 -12.09 -4.25 4.76
C ALA A 24 -12.41 -2.86 5.32
N HIS A 25 -12.75 -1.91 4.45
CA HIS A 25 -13.13 -0.56 4.87
C HIS A 25 -14.63 -0.43 5.20
N ALA A 26 -15.44 -1.45 4.89
CA ALA A 26 -16.88 -1.36 5.08
C ALA A 26 -17.23 -1.10 6.56
N GLY A 27 -18.11 -0.13 6.78
CA GLY A 27 -18.56 0.21 8.13
C GLY A 27 -17.61 1.06 8.96
N LEU A 28 -16.43 1.39 8.41
CA LEU A 28 -15.49 2.24 9.13
C LEU A 28 -15.79 3.71 8.90
N THR A 29 -15.56 4.53 9.94
CA THR A 29 -15.58 5.97 9.78
C THR A 29 -14.38 6.41 8.97
N GLU A 30 -14.36 7.67 8.53
CA GLU A 30 -13.22 8.23 7.81
C GLU A 30 -11.93 8.13 8.62
N GLU A 31 -12.01 8.46 9.90
CA GLU A 31 -10.86 8.38 10.79
C GLU A 31 -10.38 6.94 10.95
N GLU A 32 -11.32 6.01 11.12
CA GLU A 32 -10.98 4.60 11.26
C GLU A 32 -10.35 4.05 9.98
N SER A 33 -10.85 4.49 8.81
CA SER A 33 -10.27 4.11 7.53
C SER A 33 -8.83 4.57 7.40
N ARG A 34 -8.51 5.79 7.86
CA ARG A 34 -7.13 6.27 7.87
C ARG A 34 -6.23 5.44 8.77
N ARG A 35 -6.73 5.06 9.94
CA ARG A 35 -5.99 4.20 10.85
C ARG A 35 -5.75 2.83 10.23
N PHE A 36 -6.77 2.29 9.58
CA PHE A 36 -6.66 1.02 8.88
C PHE A 36 -5.57 1.10 7.82
N ASP A 37 -5.62 2.13 6.99
CA ASP A 37 -4.65 2.30 5.91
C ASP A 37 -3.22 2.37 6.46
N LEU A 38 -3.01 3.14 7.54
CA LEU A 38 -1.70 3.27 8.14
C LEU A 38 -1.21 1.94 8.71
N ARG A 39 -2.10 1.20 9.39
CA ARG A 39 -1.74 -0.11 9.93
C ARG A 39 -1.36 -1.08 8.82
N LEU A 40 -2.11 -1.07 7.72
CA LEU A 40 -1.81 -1.92 6.57
C LEU A 40 -0.45 -1.58 5.99
N ILE A 41 -0.16 -0.29 5.82
CA ILE A 41 1.13 0.17 5.33
C ILE A 41 2.26 -0.34 6.22
N LEU A 42 2.11 -0.19 7.54
CA LEU A 42 3.15 -0.61 8.48
C LEU A 42 3.37 -2.12 8.44
N LEU A 43 2.30 -2.89 8.32
CA LEU A 43 2.42 -4.35 8.19
C LEU A 43 3.18 -4.73 6.94
N LEU A 44 2.86 -4.09 5.81
CA LEU A 44 3.51 -4.39 4.53
C LEU A 44 4.96 -3.92 4.53
N VAL A 45 5.23 -2.75 5.13
CA VAL A 45 6.59 -2.22 5.26
C VAL A 45 7.46 -3.18 6.08
N ASN A 46 6.91 -3.70 7.18
CA ASN A 46 7.62 -4.67 8.00
C ASN A 46 7.91 -5.95 7.20
N HIS A 47 6.95 -6.37 6.39
CA HIS A 47 7.13 -7.57 5.57
C HIS A 47 8.21 -7.36 4.49
N VAL A 48 8.21 -6.19 3.84
CA VAL A 48 9.22 -5.86 2.83
C VAL A 48 10.61 -5.83 3.45
N GLY A 49 10.77 -5.17 4.59
CA GLY A 49 12.01 -5.20 5.37
C GLY A 49 13.23 -4.57 4.71
N ASP A 50 13.02 -3.70 3.72
CA ASP A 50 14.11 -3.06 2.98
C ASP A 50 13.85 -1.57 2.91
N ASP A 51 14.63 -0.80 3.68
CA ASP A 51 14.40 0.64 3.81
C ASP A 51 14.55 1.38 2.48
N ALA A 52 15.52 1.00 1.67
CA ALA A 52 15.74 1.69 0.38
C ALA A 52 14.54 1.52 -0.54
N VAL A 53 13.96 0.33 -0.58
CA VAL A 53 12.76 0.06 -1.37
C VAL A 53 11.58 0.87 -0.86
N ILE A 54 11.43 0.95 0.47
CA ILE A 54 10.34 1.68 1.11
C ILE A 54 10.46 3.18 0.83
N GLN A 55 11.68 3.74 0.91
CA GLN A 55 11.90 5.15 0.61
C GLN A 55 11.54 5.47 -0.84
N GLU A 56 11.91 4.60 -1.77
CA GLU A 56 11.54 4.79 -3.17
C GLU A 56 10.02 4.72 -3.36
N ALA A 57 9.35 3.80 -2.69
CA ALA A 57 7.90 3.67 -2.75
C ALA A 57 7.21 4.94 -2.25
N LEU A 58 7.72 5.53 -1.16
CA LEU A 58 7.18 6.78 -0.63
C LEU A 58 7.28 7.91 -1.65
N LEU A 59 8.44 8.04 -2.29
CA LEU A 59 8.64 9.07 -3.31
C LEU A 59 7.69 8.90 -4.49
N ARG A 60 7.55 7.68 -4.97
CA ARG A 60 6.65 7.39 -6.10
C ARG A 60 5.19 7.62 -5.75
N ALA A 61 4.78 7.20 -4.54
CA ALA A 61 3.40 7.38 -4.09
C ALA A 61 3.05 8.85 -3.95
N ARG A 62 4.02 9.69 -3.58
CA ARG A 62 3.81 11.12 -3.38
C ARG A 62 3.83 11.91 -4.68
N HIS A 63 4.43 11.37 -5.71
CA HIS A 63 4.60 12.06 -6.99
C HIS A 63 3.27 12.51 -7.56
N GLY A 64 3.19 13.76 -7.96
CA GLY A 64 1.98 14.32 -8.56
C GLY A 64 0.87 14.67 -7.58
N LEU A 65 1.09 14.47 -6.28
CA LEU A 65 0.10 14.78 -5.24
C LEU A 65 0.56 15.99 -4.44
N GLY A 66 -0.39 16.87 -4.20
CA GLY A 66 -0.13 18.09 -3.47
C GLY A 66 0.74 19.07 -4.26
N LYS A 67 1.46 19.90 -3.53
CA LYS A 67 2.30 20.94 -4.14
C LYS A 67 3.77 20.67 -3.95
#